data_b5d7da34a5c8c2ab8bbe8794882d68b1
#
_entry.id   b5d7da34a5c8c2ab8bbe8794882d68b1
#
_cell.length_a   1.000
_cell.length_b   1.000
_cell.length_c   1.000
_cell.angle_alpha   90.00
_cell.angle_beta   90.00
_cell.angle_gamma   90.00
#
_symmetry.space_group_name_H-M   'P 1'
#
loop_
_entity.id
_entity.type
_entity.pdbx_description
1 polymer ?
#
loop_
_entity_poly.entity_id
_entity_poly.type
_entity_poly.pdbx_seq_one_letter_code
_entity_poly.pdbx_strand_id
1 'polypeptide(L)'
;KKRSKKALVAYLVAGDPDLDSTIELMHGFVDSGVDIIELGVPFTDPIAEGPVIQAAHDRALKNNTSLEKIFSLVKKFREKNLDTPIILMGYMNTFLANAKALKESYFLGTDAVLIVDIPGESNLADFGINKENLASISLIAPTTSKDRIAKICDSSSGFIYYVTLRGVTGSSHLDINEAEKNIDYISSQTSLPIFAGFGIKTTDDAINLSKISD
;
A
#
# COMPACT_ATOMS: atom_id res chain seq x y z
N LYS A 1 4.75 -6.58 -19.06
CA LYS A 1 3.91 -6.13 -20.20
C LYS A 1 3.24 -4.85 -19.76
N LYS A 2 3.50 -3.71 -20.43
CA LYS A 2 2.73 -2.48 -20.23
C LYS A 2 1.27 -2.80 -20.56
N ARG A 3 0.41 -2.76 -19.55
CA ARG A 3 -1.04 -2.78 -19.78
C ARG A 3 -1.41 -1.47 -20.47
N SER A 4 -2.29 -1.52 -21.44
CA SER A 4 -2.84 -0.32 -22.10
C SER A 4 -3.73 0.51 -21.15
N LYS A 5 -4.10 -0.03 -19.99
CA LYS A 5 -4.94 0.59 -18.97
C LYS A 5 -4.12 0.83 -17.69
N LYS A 6 -4.24 2.03 -17.13
CA LYS A 6 -3.69 2.39 -15.82
C LYS A 6 -4.42 1.65 -14.72
N ALA A 7 -3.71 1.26 -13.65
CA ALA A 7 -4.31 0.59 -12.51
C ALA A 7 -4.72 1.61 -11.43
N LEU A 8 -5.87 1.36 -10.81
CA LEU A 8 -6.36 2.13 -9.66
C LEU A 8 -6.17 1.30 -8.40
N VAL A 9 -5.39 1.84 -7.45
CA VAL A 9 -5.24 1.31 -6.09
C VAL A 9 -6.11 2.11 -5.15
N ALA A 10 -6.96 1.44 -4.38
CA ALA A 10 -7.79 2.09 -3.37
C ALA A 10 -7.42 1.60 -1.97
N TYR A 11 -7.25 2.56 -1.05
CA TYR A 11 -6.93 2.34 0.35
C TYR A 11 -8.16 2.43 1.24
N LEU A 12 -8.26 1.55 2.22
CA LEU A 12 -9.20 1.65 3.34
C LEU A 12 -8.59 1.05 4.61
N VAL A 13 -8.99 1.57 5.77
CA VAL A 13 -8.60 0.99 7.07
C VAL A 13 -9.54 -0.16 7.41
N ALA A 14 -8.99 -1.35 7.65
CA ALA A 14 -9.78 -2.52 8.03
C ALA A 14 -10.45 -2.30 9.40
N GLY A 15 -11.76 -2.53 9.46
CA GLY A 15 -12.56 -2.35 10.67
C GLY A 15 -13.10 -0.94 10.90
N ASP A 16 -12.98 -0.05 9.90
CA ASP A 16 -13.57 1.29 9.93
C ASP A 16 -14.79 1.37 8.97
N PRO A 17 -16.01 1.67 9.43
CA PRO A 17 -16.43 1.76 10.83
C PRO A 17 -16.50 0.41 11.56
N ASP A 18 -16.55 -0.71 10.83
CA ASP A 18 -16.56 -2.09 11.31
C ASP A 18 -16.11 -3.06 10.21
N LEU A 19 -15.96 -4.36 10.56
CA LEU A 19 -15.46 -5.38 9.63
C LEU A 19 -16.48 -5.76 8.55
N ASP A 20 -17.78 -5.72 8.84
CA ASP A 20 -18.80 -6.04 7.85
C ASP A 20 -18.90 -4.95 6.79
N SER A 21 -18.88 -3.68 7.20
CA SER A 21 -18.78 -2.54 6.30
C SER A 21 -17.49 -2.58 5.46
N THR A 22 -16.37 -2.99 6.05
CA THR A 22 -15.09 -3.12 5.34
C THR A 22 -15.22 -4.10 4.17
N ILE A 23 -15.83 -5.28 4.37
CA ILE A 23 -15.95 -6.27 3.30
C ILE A 23 -16.91 -5.81 2.20
N GLU A 24 -17.99 -5.11 2.56
CA GLU A 24 -18.91 -4.50 1.59
C GLU A 24 -18.20 -3.44 0.74
N LEU A 25 -17.40 -2.57 1.36
CA LEU A 25 -16.59 -1.58 0.67
C LEU A 25 -15.55 -2.22 -0.27
N MET A 26 -14.88 -3.29 0.15
CA MET A 26 -13.94 -4.03 -0.71
C MET A 26 -14.63 -4.55 -1.98
N HIS A 27 -15.82 -5.15 -1.85
CA HIS A 27 -16.60 -5.57 -3.02
C HIS A 27 -17.07 -4.37 -3.86
N GLY A 28 -17.54 -3.30 -3.23
CA GLY A 28 -17.94 -2.08 -3.91
C GLY A 28 -16.78 -1.41 -4.69
N PHE A 29 -15.56 -1.48 -4.17
CA PHE A 29 -14.37 -1.02 -4.89
C PHE A 29 -14.15 -1.82 -6.18
N VAL A 30 -14.24 -3.15 -6.11
CA VAL A 30 -14.10 -4.01 -7.29
C VAL A 30 -15.17 -3.72 -8.32
N ASP A 31 -16.42 -3.62 -7.90
CA ASP A 31 -17.56 -3.31 -8.78
C ASP A 31 -17.41 -1.92 -9.42
N SER A 32 -16.74 -0.99 -8.75
CA SER A 32 -16.43 0.35 -9.24
C SER A 32 -15.19 0.42 -10.13
N GLY A 33 -14.48 -0.70 -10.33
CA GLY A 33 -13.33 -0.80 -11.23
C GLY A 33 -11.97 -0.55 -10.58
N VAL A 34 -11.87 -0.65 -9.25
CA VAL A 34 -10.57 -0.68 -8.55
C VAL A 34 -9.83 -1.95 -8.92
N ASP A 35 -8.56 -1.81 -9.25
CA ASP A 35 -7.71 -2.92 -9.71
C ASP A 35 -6.95 -3.60 -8.56
N ILE A 36 -6.63 -2.85 -7.49
CA ILE A 36 -5.88 -3.35 -6.32
C ILE A 36 -6.46 -2.73 -5.04
N ILE A 37 -6.64 -3.53 -4.01
CA ILE A 37 -7.08 -3.05 -2.69
C ILE A 37 -5.88 -2.97 -1.75
N GLU A 38 -5.67 -1.81 -1.15
CA GLU A 38 -4.71 -1.58 -0.08
C GLU A 38 -5.45 -1.53 1.25
N LEU A 39 -5.27 -2.57 2.06
CA LEU A 39 -6.00 -2.78 3.30
C LEU A 39 -5.13 -2.38 4.48
N GLY A 40 -5.45 -1.24 5.11
CA GLY A 40 -4.72 -0.70 6.25
C GLY A 40 -4.95 -1.50 7.53
N VAL A 41 -3.87 -1.94 8.15
CA VAL A 41 -3.90 -2.63 9.44
C VAL A 41 -3.92 -1.57 10.55
N PRO A 42 -4.95 -1.51 11.42
CA PRO A 42 -5.06 -0.49 12.46
C PRO A 42 -3.86 -0.49 13.39
N PHE A 43 -3.38 0.72 13.73
CA PHE A 43 -2.26 0.93 14.62
C PHE A 43 -2.49 2.17 15.49
N THR A 44 -1.95 2.19 16.71
CA THR A 44 -2.14 3.29 17.68
C THR A 44 -1.37 4.56 17.30
N ASP A 45 -0.25 4.42 16.58
CA ASP A 45 0.67 5.51 16.30
C ASP A 45 0.96 5.64 14.79
N PRO A 46 -0.07 5.90 13.95
CA PRO A 46 0.05 5.88 12.49
C PRO A 46 0.72 7.17 11.98
N ILE A 47 2.01 7.32 12.23
CA ILE A 47 2.80 8.54 11.99
C ILE A 47 2.92 8.95 10.52
N ALA A 48 2.73 8.01 9.58
CA ALA A 48 2.77 8.29 8.15
C ALA A 48 1.43 8.84 7.62
N GLU A 49 0.36 8.76 8.44
CA GLU A 49 -1.00 9.05 8.00
C GLU A 49 -1.45 10.47 8.36
N GLY A 50 -2.33 11.02 7.52
CA GLY A 50 -3.02 12.27 7.82
C GLY A 50 -4.16 12.09 8.84
N PRO A 51 -4.73 13.19 9.35
CA PRO A 51 -5.70 13.16 10.46
C PRO A 51 -6.97 12.37 10.15
N VAL A 52 -7.39 12.32 8.89
CA VAL A 52 -8.58 11.54 8.47
C VAL A 52 -8.33 10.04 8.64
N ILE A 53 -7.18 9.56 8.17
CA ILE A 53 -6.81 8.15 8.28
C ILE A 53 -6.47 7.79 9.72
N GLN A 54 -5.80 8.67 10.48
CA GLN A 54 -5.58 8.47 11.92
C GLN A 54 -6.90 8.24 12.67
N ALA A 55 -7.92 9.06 12.38
CA ALA A 55 -9.25 8.89 12.97
C ALA A 55 -9.92 7.56 12.56
N ALA A 56 -9.65 7.05 11.36
CA ALA A 56 -10.11 5.74 10.92
C ALA A 56 -9.43 4.61 11.71
N HIS A 57 -8.11 4.68 11.92
CA HIS A 57 -7.37 3.75 12.79
C HIS A 57 -7.96 3.73 14.20
N ASP A 58 -8.24 4.91 14.79
CA ASP A 58 -8.85 5.01 16.13
C ASP A 58 -10.21 4.33 16.20
N ARG A 59 -11.08 4.49 15.18
CA ARG A 59 -12.39 3.82 15.13
C ARG A 59 -12.25 2.33 15.02
N ALA A 60 -11.38 1.84 14.16
CA ALA A 60 -11.13 0.43 13.98
C ALA A 60 -10.58 -0.24 15.25
N LEU A 61 -9.66 0.42 15.96
CA LEU A 61 -9.10 -0.07 17.23
C LEU A 61 -10.17 -0.11 18.33
N LYS A 62 -11.06 0.87 18.41
CA LYS A 62 -12.20 0.86 19.36
C LYS A 62 -13.13 -0.33 19.12
N ASN A 63 -13.22 -0.82 17.88
CA ASN A 63 -13.97 -2.01 17.51
C ASN A 63 -13.17 -3.31 17.73
N ASN A 64 -12.03 -3.23 18.41
CA ASN A 64 -11.13 -4.37 18.66
C ASN A 64 -10.74 -5.10 17.37
N THR A 65 -10.48 -4.38 16.28
CA THR A 65 -9.96 -4.95 15.04
C THR A 65 -8.53 -5.42 15.27
N SER A 66 -8.29 -6.71 15.07
CA SER A 66 -6.97 -7.34 15.18
C SER A 66 -6.53 -7.91 13.83
N LEU A 67 -5.23 -8.23 13.71
CA LEU A 67 -4.68 -8.79 12.48
C LEU A 67 -5.36 -10.14 12.12
N GLU A 68 -5.71 -10.98 13.10
CA GLU A 68 -6.43 -12.24 12.89
C GLU A 68 -7.84 -12.02 12.32
N LYS A 69 -8.53 -10.97 12.79
CA LYS A 69 -9.84 -10.60 12.24
C LYS A 69 -9.72 -10.09 10.81
N ILE A 70 -8.64 -9.36 10.49
CA ILE A 70 -8.35 -8.91 9.13
C ILE A 70 -8.07 -10.11 8.21
N PHE A 71 -7.31 -11.09 8.65
CA PHE A 71 -7.10 -12.32 7.88
C PHE A 71 -8.41 -13.09 7.64
N SER A 72 -9.28 -13.14 8.65
CA SER A 72 -10.61 -13.75 8.50
C SER A 72 -11.47 -12.99 7.49
N LEU A 73 -11.37 -11.65 7.49
CA LEU A 73 -12.04 -10.78 6.51
C LEU A 73 -11.49 -11.01 5.10
N VAL A 74 -10.18 -11.09 4.92
CA VAL A 74 -9.56 -11.39 3.62
C VAL A 74 -10.04 -12.75 3.10
N LYS A 75 -10.04 -13.78 3.95
CA LYS A 75 -10.57 -15.11 3.59
C LYS A 75 -12.03 -15.04 3.13
N LYS A 76 -12.88 -14.30 3.84
CA LYS A 76 -14.29 -14.12 3.48
C LYS A 76 -14.45 -13.36 2.16
N PHE A 77 -13.63 -12.35 1.90
CA PHE A 77 -13.60 -11.65 0.62
C PHE A 77 -13.25 -12.61 -0.53
N ARG A 78 -12.27 -13.50 -0.32
CA ARG A 78 -11.82 -14.49 -1.31
C ARG A 78 -12.89 -15.53 -1.68
N GLU A 79 -13.93 -15.72 -0.88
CA GLU A 79 -15.06 -16.58 -1.25
C GLU A 79 -15.79 -16.09 -2.51
N LYS A 80 -15.72 -14.77 -2.80
CA LYS A 80 -16.40 -14.16 -3.95
C LYS A 80 -15.47 -13.51 -4.97
N ASN A 81 -14.21 -13.26 -4.60
CA ASN A 81 -13.23 -12.60 -5.46
C ASN A 81 -11.84 -13.22 -5.27
N LEU A 82 -11.35 -13.92 -6.28
CA LEU A 82 -10.03 -14.57 -6.28
C LEU A 82 -8.95 -13.74 -7.00
N ASP A 83 -9.35 -12.73 -7.78
CA ASP A 83 -8.47 -12.10 -8.77
C ASP A 83 -7.91 -10.75 -8.33
N THR A 84 -8.67 -9.97 -7.53
CA THR A 84 -8.25 -8.63 -7.13
C THR A 84 -7.14 -8.70 -6.08
N PRO A 85 -5.92 -8.20 -6.35
CA PRO A 85 -4.84 -8.21 -5.38
C PRO A 85 -5.17 -7.45 -4.10
N ILE A 86 -4.78 -8.01 -2.95
CA ILE A 86 -4.90 -7.39 -1.63
C ILE A 86 -3.51 -7.17 -1.05
N ILE A 87 -3.22 -5.91 -0.72
CA ILE A 87 -1.99 -5.49 -0.05
C ILE A 87 -2.31 -5.17 1.40
N LEU A 88 -1.62 -5.77 2.36
CA LEU A 88 -1.68 -5.32 3.74
C LEU A 88 -0.71 -4.16 3.94
N MET A 89 -1.23 -2.97 4.24
CA MET A 89 -0.43 -1.80 4.60
C MET A 89 -0.44 -1.63 6.12
N GLY A 90 0.73 -1.45 6.71
CA GLY A 90 0.82 -1.25 8.16
C GLY A 90 2.21 -0.91 8.66
N TYR A 91 2.39 -1.04 9.96
CA TYR A 91 3.60 -0.67 10.68
C TYR A 91 4.34 -1.92 11.16
N MET A 92 5.68 -1.86 11.16
CA MET A 92 6.54 -3.00 11.46
C MET A 92 6.21 -3.63 12.81
N ASN A 93 5.94 -2.83 13.84
CA ASN A 93 5.65 -3.36 15.17
C ASN A 93 4.43 -4.30 15.18
N THR A 94 3.38 -3.96 14.43
CA THR A 94 2.19 -4.82 14.30
C THR A 94 2.52 -6.14 13.61
N PHE A 95 3.33 -6.08 12.55
CA PHE A 95 3.70 -7.27 11.79
C PHE A 95 4.69 -8.17 12.54
N LEU A 96 5.67 -7.60 13.25
CA LEU A 96 6.61 -8.37 14.07
C LEU A 96 5.91 -9.10 15.21
N ALA A 97 4.98 -8.44 15.90
CA ALA A 97 4.20 -9.05 16.96
C ALA A 97 3.38 -10.26 16.47
N ASN A 98 3.09 -10.31 15.16
CA ASN A 98 2.25 -11.32 14.51
C ASN A 98 2.97 -12.03 13.34
N ALA A 99 4.29 -12.14 13.37
CA ALA A 99 5.10 -12.62 12.24
C ALA A 99 4.66 -14.01 11.71
N LYS A 100 4.25 -14.92 12.61
CA LYS A 100 3.73 -16.23 12.22
C LYS A 100 2.42 -16.10 11.44
N ALA A 101 1.48 -15.31 11.94
CA ALA A 101 0.19 -15.09 11.29
C ALA A 101 0.36 -14.38 9.94
N LEU A 102 1.31 -13.44 9.84
CA LEU A 102 1.64 -12.79 8.57
C LEU A 102 2.15 -13.78 7.52
N LYS A 103 3.01 -14.73 7.89
CA LYS A 103 3.45 -15.80 6.96
C LYS A 103 2.29 -16.66 6.45
N GLU A 104 1.32 -16.90 7.29
CA GLU A 104 0.14 -17.71 6.96
C GLU A 104 -0.88 -16.91 6.14
N SER A 105 -0.81 -15.58 6.13
CA SER A 105 -1.78 -14.70 5.46
C SER A 105 -1.84 -14.92 3.94
N TYR A 106 -0.75 -15.33 3.32
CA TYR A 106 -0.73 -15.72 1.91
C TYR A 106 -1.75 -16.83 1.61
N PHE A 107 -1.80 -17.87 2.45
CA PHE A 107 -2.76 -18.98 2.29
C PHE A 107 -4.22 -18.55 2.54
N LEU A 108 -4.42 -17.37 3.13
CA LEU A 108 -5.73 -16.77 3.35
C LEU A 108 -6.10 -15.75 2.26
N GLY A 109 -5.19 -15.50 1.30
CA GLY A 109 -5.45 -14.71 0.12
C GLY A 109 -4.85 -13.29 0.12
N THR A 110 -3.89 -12.99 1.00
CA THR A 110 -3.07 -11.78 0.92
C THR A 110 -2.00 -11.94 -0.15
N ASP A 111 -1.80 -10.94 -1.01
CA ASP A 111 -0.85 -11.00 -2.13
C ASP A 111 0.45 -10.23 -1.83
N ALA A 112 0.38 -9.17 -1.07
CA ALA A 112 1.52 -8.30 -0.78
C ALA A 112 1.46 -7.66 0.59
N VAL A 113 2.61 -7.13 1.03
CA VAL A 113 2.73 -6.28 2.21
C VAL A 113 3.43 -4.98 1.86
N LEU A 114 2.97 -3.88 2.48
CA LEU A 114 3.60 -2.58 2.50
C LEU A 114 3.83 -2.17 3.95
N ILE A 115 5.08 -2.08 4.37
CA ILE A 115 5.46 -1.70 5.73
C ILE A 115 6.03 -0.29 5.67
N VAL A 116 5.31 0.67 6.26
CA VAL A 116 5.55 2.10 6.04
C VAL A 116 6.74 2.67 6.80
N ASP A 117 7.15 2.04 7.89
CA ASP A 117 8.16 2.52 8.84
C ASP A 117 9.48 1.74 8.82
N ILE A 118 9.74 1.00 7.74
CA ILE A 118 11.05 0.37 7.52
C ILE A 118 11.77 1.00 6.33
N PRO A 119 13.12 0.99 6.32
CA PRO A 119 13.86 1.35 5.12
C PRO A 119 13.47 0.45 3.95
N GLY A 120 13.15 1.05 2.79
CA GLY A 120 12.67 0.31 1.61
C GLY A 120 13.68 -0.71 1.07
N GLU A 121 14.97 -0.55 1.38
CA GLU A 121 16.05 -1.49 1.07
C GLU A 121 16.18 -2.66 2.05
N SER A 122 15.33 -2.73 3.08
CA SER A 122 15.36 -3.81 4.07
C SER A 122 15.00 -5.16 3.43
N ASN A 123 15.70 -6.21 3.86
CA ASN A 123 15.33 -7.56 3.45
C ASN A 123 14.19 -8.07 4.36
N LEU A 124 12.99 -8.15 3.82
CA LEU A 124 11.82 -8.62 4.59
C LEU A 124 11.95 -10.09 5.06
N ALA A 125 12.82 -10.88 4.43
CA ALA A 125 13.10 -12.25 4.87
C ALA A 125 13.71 -12.28 6.28
N ASP A 126 14.48 -11.25 6.67
CA ASP A 126 15.06 -11.13 8.01
C ASP A 126 13.97 -10.99 9.09
N PHE A 127 12.79 -10.52 8.69
CA PHE A 127 11.60 -10.41 9.53
C PHE A 127 10.62 -11.57 9.33
N GLY A 128 11.05 -12.58 8.58
CA GLY A 128 10.25 -13.76 8.35
C GLY A 128 9.18 -13.62 7.24
N ILE A 129 9.23 -12.56 6.46
CA ILE A 129 8.36 -12.33 5.29
C ILE A 129 9.12 -12.82 4.06
N ASN A 130 8.69 -13.97 3.52
CA ASN A 130 9.34 -14.55 2.35
C ASN A 130 8.75 -13.96 1.06
N LYS A 131 9.61 -13.44 0.17
CA LYS A 131 9.23 -12.88 -1.14
C LYS A 131 8.55 -13.90 -2.08
N GLU A 132 8.76 -15.18 -1.88
CA GLU A 132 8.12 -16.22 -2.67
C GLU A 132 6.61 -16.29 -2.44
N ASN A 133 6.17 -15.92 -1.24
CA ASN A 133 4.78 -16.04 -0.83
C ASN A 133 4.04 -14.69 -0.78
N LEU A 134 4.74 -13.61 -0.39
CA LEU A 134 4.15 -12.27 -0.31
C LEU A 134 5.03 -11.27 -1.05
N ALA A 135 4.46 -10.53 -1.98
CA ALA A 135 5.18 -9.43 -2.60
C ALA A 135 5.47 -8.32 -1.58
N SER A 136 6.64 -7.70 -1.73
CA SER A 136 7.08 -6.56 -0.92
C SER A 136 6.92 -5.28 -1.72
N ILE A 137 6.07 -4.39 -1.25
CA ILE A 137 5.89 -3.07 -1.82
C ILE A 137 6.76 -2.08 -1.04
N SER A 138 7.64 -1.37 -1.73
CA SER A 138 8.53 -0.41 -1.09
C SER A 138 8.18 1.02 -1.48
N LEU A 139 8.33 1.93 -0.51
CA LEU A 139 8.09 3.36 -0.68
C LEU A 139 9.35 4.07 -1.17
N ILE A 140 9.19 4.93 -2.18
CA ILE A 140 10.21 5.90 -2.61
C ILE A 140 9.61 7.30 -2.51
N ALA A 141 10.28 8.19 -1.79
CA ALA A 141 9.90 9.59 -1.63
C ALA A 141 10.75 10.50 -2.53
N PRO A 142 10.32 11.74 -2.83
CA PRO A 142 11.11 12.72 -3.57
C PRO A 142 12.48 13.01 -2.95
N THR A 143 12.61 12.77 -1.63
CA THR A 143 13.86 12.96 -0.88
C THR A 143 14.79 11.76 -0.89
N THR A 144 14.36 10.62 -1.47
CA THR A 144 15.19 9.41 -1.52
C THR A 144 16.38 9.60 -2.47
N SER A 145 17.59 9.36 -1.98
CA SER A 145 18.80 9.51 -2.81
C SER A 145 18.85 8.43 -3.91
N LYS A 146 19.54 8.76 -5.01
CA LYS A 146 19.68 7.87 -6.17
C LYS A 146 20.30 6.52 -5.81
N ASP A 147 21.31 6.50 -4.94
CA ASP A 147 21.97 5.27 -4.50
C ASP A 147 21.00 4.36 -3.69
N ARG A 148 20.07 4.96 -2.94
CA ARG A 148 19.05 4.21 -2.22
C ARG A 148 17.95 3.70 -3.16
N ILE A 149 17.58 4.48 -4.17
CA ILE A 149 16.55 4.07 -5.14
C ILE A 149 16.92 2.73 -5.79
N ALA A 150 18.16 2.55 -6.25
CA ALA A 150 18.62 1.30 -6.84
C ALA A 150 18.46 0.12 -5.86
N LYS A 151 18.91 0.27 -4.61
CA LYS A 151 18.80 -0.75 -3.56
C LYS A 151 17.36 -1.10 -3.22
N ILE A 152 16.48 -0.08 -3.15
CA ILE A 152 15.04 -0.28 -2.91
C ILE A 152 14.42 -1.07 -4.06
N CYS A 153 14.73 -0.72 -5.30
CA CYS A 153 14.26 -1.45 -6.47
C CYS A 153 14.68 -2.92 -6.45
N ASP A 154 15.92 -3.21 -6.09
CA ASP A 154 16.46 -4.58 -5.99
C ASP A 154 15.80 -5.40 -4.87
N SER A 155 15.44 -4.75 -3.77
CA SER A 155 14.80 -5.41 -2.62
C SER A 155 13.29 -5.59 -2.79
N SER A 156 12.64 -4.85 -3.68
CA SER A 156 11.20 -4.87 -3.89
C SER A 156 10.72 -6.02 -4.77
N SER A 157 9.44 -6.35 -4.63
CA SER A 157 8.72 -7.23 -5.55
C SER A 157 7.25 -6.77 -5.60
N GLY A 158 6.56 -6.97 -6.72
CA GLY A 158 5.21 -6.43 -6.91
C GLY A 158 5.25 -5.10 -7.64
N PHE A 159 5.32 -3.98 -6.94
CA PHE A 159 5.49 -2.65 -7.53
C PHE A 159 6.27 -1.70 -6.60
N ILE A 160 6.69 -0.56 -7.15
CA ILE A 160 7.26 0.56 -6.39
C ILE A 160 6.16 1.57 -6.13
N TYR A 161 6.01 1.99 -4.87
CA TYR A 161 5.09 3.06 -4.50
C TYR A 161 5.86 4.40 -4.41
N TYR A 162 5.64 5.28 -5.36
CA TYR A 162 6.20 6.63 -5.33
C TYR A 162 5.28 7.57 -4.55
N VAL A 163 5.79 8.09 -3.43
CA VAL A 163 5.09 9.08 -2.58
C VAL A 163 5.24 10.45 -3.21
N THR A 164 4.13 11.10 -3.58
CA THR A 164 4.14 12.35 -4.35
C THR A 164 4.34 13.61 -3.52
N LEU A 165 4.28 13.53 -2.18
CA LEU A 165 4.42 14.68 -1.29
C LEU A 165 5.72 14.67 -0.50
N ARG A 166 6.32 15.86 -0.36
CA ARG A 166 7.43 16.11 0.55
C ARG A 166 6.90 16.42 1.96
N GLY A 167 6.77 15.41 2.82
CA GLY A 167 6.56 15.58 4.25
C GLY A 167 5.30 16.36 4.68
N VAL A 168 5.09 16.46 5.99
CA VAL A 168 3.95 17.14 6.64
C VAL A 168 4.02 18.67 6.62
N THR A 169 5.03 19.28 6.04
CA THR A 169 5.24 20.74 6.10
C THR A 169 4.81 21.44 4.81
N GLY A 170 3.53 21.79 4.76
CA GLY A 170 3.03 23.02 4.13
C GLY A 170 2.99 23.19 2.61
N SER A 171 3.59 22.35 1.80
CA SER A 171 3.43 22.43 0.34
C SER A 171 2.21 21.63 -0.10
N SER A 172 1.10 22.32 -0.30
CA SER A 172 -0.19 21.71 -0.68
C SER A 172 -0.30 21.36 -2.17
N HIS A 173 0.77 21.51 -2.96
CA HIS A 173 0.72 21.31 -4.40
C HIS A 173 1.61 20.16 -4.83
N LEU A 174 1.02 19.23 -5.58
CA LEU A 174 1.68 18.18 -6.31
C LEU A 174 2.50 18.81 -7.45
N ASP A 175 3.82 18.69 -7.41
CA ASP A 175 4.67 19.07 -8.54
C ASP A 175 4.78 17.89 -9.51
N ILE A 176 3.95 17.90 -10.53
CA ILE A 176 3.90 16.85 -11.55
C ILE A 176 5.22 16.73 -12.32
N ASN A 177 5.90 17.84 -12.61
CA ASN A 177 7.16 17.82 -13.36
C ASN A 177 8.30 17.19 -12.54
N GLU A 178 8.33 17.44 -11.23
CA GLU A 178 9.29 16.79 -10.33
C GLU A 178 8.96 15.29 -10.21
N ALA A 179 7.67 14.96 -10.03
CA ALA A 179 7.22 13.57 -9.93
C ALA A 179 7.57 12.79 -11.20
N GLU A 180 7.33 13.32 -12.38
CA GLU A 180 7.67 12.71 -13.67
C GLU A 180 9.16 12.38 -13.77
N LYS A 181 10.05 13.35 -13.48
CA LYS A 181 11.51 13.13 -13.50
C LYS A 181 11.96 12.02 -12.54
N ASN A 182 11.35 11.96 -11.35
CA ASN A 182 11.69 10.95 -10.38
C ASN A 182 11.17 9.56 -10.81
N ILE A 183 9.95 9.48 -11.34
CA ILE A 183 9.38 8.24 -11.86
C ILE A 183 10.18 7.73 -13.06
N ASP A 184 10.57 8.59 -13.98
CA ASP A 184 11.45 8.23 -15.12
C ASP A 184 12.79 7.65 -14.63
N TYR A 185 13.38 8.29 -13.62
CA TYR A 185 14.60 7.75 -13.03
C TYR A 185 14.38 6.39 -12.39
N ILE A 186 13.31 6.21 -11.58
CA ILE A 186 12.98 4.93 -10.96
C ILE A 186 12.74 3.87 -12.04
N SER A 187 12.01 4.20 -13.11
CA SER A 187 11.74 3.30 -14.24
C SER A 187 13.02 2.83 -14.95
N SER A 188 14.11 3.62 -14.89
CA SER A 188 15.42 3.22 -15.40
C SER A 188 16.14 2.20 -14.51
N GLN A 189 15.70 2.04 -13.25
CA GLN A 189 16.34 1.17 -12.26
C GLN A 189 15.60 -0.17 -12.06
N THR A 190 14.35 -0.29 -12.53
CA THR A 190 13.55 -1.50 -12.32
C THR A 190 12.57 -1.75 -13.45
N SER A 191 12.19 -3.02 -13.63
CA SER A 191 11.08 -3.41 -14.50
C SER A 191 9.74 -3.52 -13.77
N LEU A 192 9.71 -3.30 -12.45
CA LEU A 192 8.48 -3.30 -11.66
C LEU A 192 7.58 -2.12 -12.07
N PRO A 193 6.26 -2.27 -12.00
CA PRO A 193 5.34 -1.14 -12.15
C PRO A 193 5.61 -0.06 -11.10
N ILE A 194 5.34 1.19 -11.43
CA ILE A 194 5.48 2.31 -10.50
C ILE A 194 4.12 2.96 -10.33
N PHE A 195 3.59 2.90 -9.12
CA PHE A 195 2.36 3.57 -8.75
C PHE A 195 2.67 4.84 -7.99
N ALA A 196 2.02 5.93 -8.37
CA ALA A 196 2.15 7.22 -7.72
C ALA A 196 0.89 7.48 -6.89
N GLY A 197 1.11 7.90 -5.66
CA GLY A 197 0.01 8.18 -4.74
C GLY A 197 0.44 9.09 -3.60
N PHE A 198 -0.48 9.34 -2.71
CA PHE A 198 -0.40 10.23 -1.59
C PHE A 198 -0.84 11.67 -1.91
N GLY A 199 -1.78 12.19 -1.10
CA GLY A 199 -2.27 13.55 -1.24
C GLY A 199 -3.13 13.83 -2.47
N ILE A 200 -3.63 12.80 -3.16
CA ILE A 200 -4.62 12.93 -4.24
C ILE A 200 -5.93 13.42 -3.62
N LYS A 201 -6.37 14.62 -4.02
CA LYS A 201 -7.58 15.25 -3.48
C LYS A 201 -8.68 15.42 -4.53
N THR A 202 -8.32 15.48 -5.78
CA THR A 202 -9.23 15.77 -6.87
C THR A 202 -9.08 14.75 -8.00
N THR A 203 -10.11 14.68 -8.85
CA THR A 203 -10.06 13.88 -10.07
C THR A 203 -8.93 14.35 -10.99
N ASP A 204 -8.65 15.66 -11.04
CA ASP A 204 -7.58 16.21 -11.87
C ASP A 204 -6.20 15.77 -11.36
N ASP A 205 -5.98 15.68 -10.04
CA ASP A 205 -4.75 15.11 -9.47
C ASP A 205 -4.55 13.67 -9.95
N ALA A 206 -5.61 12.85 -9.84
CA ALA A 206 -5.58 11.45 -10.29
C ALA A 206 -5.29 11.33 -11.79
N ILE A 207 -5.96 12.15 -12.63
CA ILE A 207 -5.74 12.19 -14.08
C ILE A 207 -4.29 12.56 -14.38
N ASN A 208 -3.74 13.56 -13.71
CA ASN A 208 -2.37 14.01 -13.96
C ASN A 208 -1.33 12.96 -13.53
N LEU A 209 -1.51 12.34 -12.38
CA LEU A 209 -0.63 11.25 -11.92
C LEU A 209 -0.71 10.02 -12.84
N SER A 210 -1.88 9.69 -13.34
CA SER A 210 -2.05 8.55 -14.25
C SER A 210 -1.30 8.71 -15.59
N LYS A 211 -0.90 9.92 -15.98
CA LYS A 211 -0.11 10.14 -17.19
C LYS A 211 1.35 9.70 -17.02
N ILE A 212 1.88 9.78 -15.80
CA ILE A 212 3.29 9.56 -15.48
C ILE A 212 3.57 8.25 -14.71
N SER A 213 2.54 7.55 -14.22
CA SER A 213 2.65 6.30 -13.47
C SER A 213 1.89 5.15 -14.14
N ASP A 214 2.06 3.90 -13.66
CA ASP A 214 1.37 2.70 -14.16
C ASP A 214 0.02 2.51 -13.48
#